data_54e7613cc70c24ad3f4351f555c09506
#
_entry.id   54e7613cc70c24ad3f4351f555c09506
#
_cell.length_a   1.000
_cell.length_b   1.000
_cell.length_c   1.000
_cell.angle_alpha   90.00
_cell.angle_beta   90.00
_cell.angle_gamma   90.00
#
_symmetry.space_group_name_H-M   'P 1'
#
loop_
_entity.id
_entity.type
_entity.pdbx_description
1 polymer ?
#
loop_
_entity_poly.entity_id
_entity_poly.type
_entity_poly.pdbx_seq_one_letter_code
_entity_poly.pdbx_strand_id
1 'polypeptide(L)'
;MAQSKMKFGIDLGTTNSAICKMEGGEPVIKKTDTLKDTLPSCVSFTRKKVVKVGDSAYNDLRQAKSQATKNWTNGKVNVFIEFKRDMGTDKTSFSSNMDASYSPEQLSAEVLKTLKSFIGDENVSAAVITIPAKFKADQIAATKRAAQLAGIEHCELLQEPIAASMAYGLSSANKNGQWLVFDFGGGTFDAALIKVEDGIMQVKDTEGDNYLGGKNLDYAVVDNIIIPYLQEKFVINEIMANDATRNILRDAMKFYACLLYTSDAADDKA
;
A
#
# COMPACT_ATOMS: atom_id res chain seq x y z
N MET A 1 -32.36 -16.27 -7.49
CA MET A 1 -30.90 -16.33 -7.70
C MET A 1 -30.26 -16.40 -6.33
N ALA A 2 -29.49 -17.44 -6.03
CA ALA A 2 -28.78 -17.52 -4.76
C ALA A 2 -27.75 -16.38 -4.73
N GLN A 3 -27.86 -15.45 -3.78
CA GLN A 3 -26.81 -14.48 -3.52
C GLN A 3 -25.51 -15.25 -3.25
N SER A 4 -24.55 -15.16 -4.15
CA SER A 4 -23.23 -15.72 -3.90
C SER A 4 -22.68 -15.00 -2.68
N LYS A 5 -22.51 -15.67 -1.56
CA LYS A 5 -21.86 -15.09 -0.38
C LYS A 5 -20.44 -14.72 -0.80
N MET A 6 -20.10 -13.44 -0.74
CA MET A 6 -18.72 -13.00 -0.94
C MET A 6 -17.85 -13.64 0.12
N LYS A 7 -16.87 -14.44 -0.31
CA LYS A 7 -15.99 -15.20 0.59
C LYS A 7 -14.62 -14.55 0.74
N PHE A 8 -14.31 -13.54 -0.08
CA PHE A 8 -12.98 -12.94 -0.16
C PHE A 8 -13.02 -11.49 0.26
N GLY A 9 -12.07 -11.13 1.10
CA GLY A 9 -11.77 -9.76 1.47
C GLY A 9 -10.38 -9.38 1.00
N ILE A 10 -10.23 -8.18 0.45
CA ILE A 10 -8.95 -7.65 -0.02
C ILE A 10 -8.73 -6.28 0.64
N ASP A 11 -7.60 -6.15 1.31
CA ASP A 11 -7.05 -4.86 1.67
C ASP A 11 -6.08 -4.42 0.56
N LEU A 12 -6.50 -3.42 -0.22
CA LEU A 12 -5.68 -2.82 -1.28
C LEU A 12 -4.98 -1.58 -0.72
N GLY A 13 -3.89 -1.77 0.02
CA GLY A 13 -3.18 -0.68 0.69
C GLY A 13 -2.22 0.10 -0.24
N THR A 14 -1.85 1.32 0.18
CA THR A 14 -0.86 2.15 -0.54
C THR A 14 0.53 1.52 -0.55
N THR A 15 0.92 0.89 0.55
CA THR A 15 2.25 0.29 0.75
C THR A 15 2.20 -1.22 0.70
N ASN A 16 1.25 -1.83 1.39
CA ASN A 16 1.06 -3.28 1.45
C ASN A 16 -0.40 -3.62 1.21
N SER A 17 -0.63 -4.77 0.61
CA SER A 17 -1.97 -5.31 0.34
C SER A 17 -2.08 -6.74 0.87
N ALA A 18 -3.29 -7.18 1.16
CA ALA A 18 -3.56 -8.52 1.67
C ALA A 18 -4.86 -9.08 1.10
N ILE A 19 -4.99 -10.41 1.09
CA ILE A 19 -6.23 -11.10 0.76
C ILE A 19 -6.58 -12.13 1.82
N CYS A 20 -7.85 -12.22 2.19
CA CYS A 20 -8.36 -13.25 3.06
C CYS A 20 -9.51 -14.03 2.39
N LYS A 21 -9.73 -15.26 2.86
CA LYS A 21 -10.84 -16.13 2.51
C LYS A 21 -11.60 -16.52 3.78
N MET A 22 -12.92 -16.53 3.70
CA MET A 22 -13.75 -17.06 4.78
C MET A 22 -13.66 -18.60 4.80
N GLU A 23 -13.14 -19.15 5.87
CA GLU A 23 -12.99 -20.59 6.10
C GLU A 23 -13.63 -20.95 7.45
N GLY A 24 -14.58 -21.89 7.45
CA GLY A 24 -15.27 -22.29 8.68
C GLY A 24 -16.05 -21.17 9.39
N GLY A 25 -16.35 -20.07 8.70
CA GLY A 25 -17.00 -18.89 9.28
C GLY A 25 -16.03 -17.78 9.74
N GLU A 26 -14.73 -18.04 9.72
CA GLU A 26 -13.69 -17.10 10.15
C GLU A 26 -12.85 -16.60 8.95
N PRO A 27 -12.39 -15.35 8.97
CA PRO A 27 -11.49 -14.81 7.93
C PRO A 27 -10.07 -15.35 8.14
N VAL A 28 -9.53 -16.01 7.10
CA VAL A 28 -8.17 -16.54 7.08
C VAL A 28 -7.34 -15.76 6.06
N ILE A 29 -6.30 -15.08 6.51
CA ILE A 29 -5.37 -14.38 5.62
C ILE A 29 -4.56 -15.40 4.82
N LYS A 30 -4.49 -15.19 3.51
CA LYS A 30 -3.69 -16.04 2.63
C LYS A 30 -2.26 -15.56 2.58
N LYS A 31 -1.34 -16.48 2.80
CA LYS A 31 0.10 -16.19 2.78
C LYS A 31 0.58 -15.95 1.35
N THR A 32 1.50 -15.03 1.21
CA THR A 32 2.24 -14.82 -0.04
C THR A 32 3.21 -15.98 -0.31
N ASP A 33 3.83 -16.00 -1.49
CA ASP A 33 4.88 -16.98 -1.84
C ASP A 33 6.09 -16.90 -0.87
N THR A 34 6.26 -15.78 -0.17
CA THR A 34 7.29 -15.58 0.86
C THR A 34 6.77 -15.82 2.29
N LEU A 35 5.62 -16.47 2.43
CA LEU A 35 4.95 -16.82 3.70
C LEU A 35 4.56 -15.63 4.58
N LYS A 36 4.44 -14.44 4.00
CA LYS A 36 3.99 -13.23 4.69
C LYS A 36 2.46 -13.06 4.59
N ASP A 37 1.90 -12.31 5.53
CA ASP A 37 0.48 -11.94 5.54
C ASP A 37 0.15 -10.83 4.54
N THR A 38 1.15 -10.06 4.14
CA THR A 38 0.99 -8.90 3.26
C THR A 38 1.95 -8.96 2.07
N LEU A 39 1.49 -8.42 0.95
CA LEU A 39 2.23 -8.26 -0.29
C LEU A 39 2.55 -6.77 -0.46
N PRO A 40 3.82 -6.36 -0.67
CA PRO A 40 4.12 -4.99 -1.05
C PRO A 40 3.32 -4.53 -2.28
N SER A 41 2.65 -3.39 -2.22
CA SER A 41 1.93 -2.77 -3.34
C SER A 41 2.93 -2.14 -4.32
N CYS A 42 3.74 -3.00 -4.92
CA CYS A 42 4.86 -2.65 -5.79
C CYS A 42 4.78 -3.47 -7.08
N VAL A 43 4.93 -2.80 -8.22
CA VAL A 43 4.90 -3.42 -9.56
C VAL A 43 6.18 -3.05 -10.29
N SER A 44 6.85 -4.02 -10.91
CA SER A 44 7.99 -3.76 -11.78
C SER A 44 7.86 -4.47 -13.13
N PHE A 45 8.45 -3.87 -14.15
CA PHE A 45 8.49 -4.41 -15.50
C PHE A 45 9.94 -4.69 -15.91
N THR A 46 10.23 -5.95 -16.22
CA THR A 46 11.58 -6.37 -16.60
C THR A 46 11.87 -6.08 -18.09
N ARG A 47 13.16 -6.07 -18.47
CA ARG A 47 13.57 -5.97 -19.90
C ARG A 47 13.02 -7.10 -20.76
N LYS A 48 12.68 -8.25 -20.17
CA LYS A 48 12.05 -9.39 -20.86
C LYS A 48 10.53 -9.25 -20.94
N LYS A 49 9.99 -8.05 -20.63
CA LYS A 49 8.54 -7.75 -20.61
C LYS A 49 7.74 -8.61 -19.64
N VAL A 50 8.36 -9.06 -18.55
CA VAL A 50 7.71 -9.80 -17.47
C VAL A 50 7.29 -8.80 -16.40
N VAL A 51 6.05 -8.93 -15.93
CA VAL A 51 5.54 -8.19 -14.78
C VAL A 51 5.93 -8.92 -13.50
N LYS A 52 6.47 -8.20 -12.54
CA LYS A 52 6.70 -8.68 -11.18
C LYS A 52 5.89 -7.82 -10.22
N VAL A 53 5.41 -8.43 -9.14
CA VAL A 53 4.62 -7.76 -8.11
C VAL A 53 5.13 -8.16 -6.73
N GLY A 54 4.92 -7.32 -5.75
CA GLY A 54 5.25 -7.61 -4.35
C GLY A 54 6.74 -7.59 -4.05
N ASP A 55 7.22 -8.55 -3.26
CA ASP A 55 8.60 -8.62 -2.79
C ASP A 55 9.63 -8.64 -3.94
N SER A 56 9.32 -9.35 -5.03
CA SER A 56 10.21 -9.40 -6.20
C SER A 56 10.35 -8.05 -6.90
N ALA A 57 9.25 -7.29 -7.02
CA ALA A 57 9.27 -5.93 -7.55
C ALA A 57 9.95 -4.95 -6.57
N TYR A 58 9.74 -5.12 -5.27
CA TYR A 58 10.36 -4.30 -4.25
C TYR A 58 11.89 -4.50 -4.20
N ASN A 59 12.37 -5.71 -4.44
CA ASN A 59 13.80 -5.98 -4.61
C ASN A 59 14.37 -5.26 -5.84
N ASP A 60 13.65 -5.23 -6.97
CA ASP A 60 14.05 -4.44 -8.14
C ASP A 60 14.15 -2.94 -7.80
N LEU A 61 13.23 -2.41 -6.97
CA LEU A 61 13.28 -1.03 -6.48
C LEU A 61 14.56 -0.76 -5.65
N ARG A 62 14.86 -1.65 -4.70
CA ARG A 62 16.08 -1.53 -3.87
C ARG A 62 17.35 -1.53 -4.72
N GLN A 63 17.43 -2.42 -5.70
CA GLN A 63 18.56 -2.48 -6.64
C GLN A 63 18.67 -1.21 -7.48
N ALA A 64 17.55 -0.69 -8.01
CA ALA A 64 17.54 0.54 -8.79
C ALA A 64 18.01 1.74 -7.96
N LYS A 65 17.57 1.87 -6.70
CA LYS A 65 18.01 2.94 -5.79
C LYS A 65 19.49 2.79 -5.44
N SER A 66 19.99 1.58 -5.17
CA SER A 66 21.40 1.32 -4.92
C SER A 66 22.28 1.64 -6.13
N GLN A 67 21.81 1.35 -7.34
CA GLN A 67 22.55 1.72 -8.57
C GLN A 67 22.53 3.22 -8.83
N ALA A 68 21.42 3.90 -8.53
CA ALA A 68 21.31 5.35 -8.65
C ALA A 68 22.36 6.08 -7.81
N THR A 69 22.63 5.63 -6.57
CA THR A 69 23.66 6.21 -5.71
C THR A 69 25.09 5.98 -6.22
N LYS A 70 25.35 4.85 -6.90
CA LYS A 70 26.67 4.58 -7.46
C LYS A 70 27.02 5.51 -8.61
N ASN A 71 26.05 5.85 -9.44
CA ASN A 71 26.25 6.62 -10.66
C ASN A 71 25.71 8.05 -10.56
N TRP A 72 25.08 8.42 -9.45
CA TRP A 72 24.37 9.69 -9.23
C TRP A 72 23.41 10.04 -10.37
N THR A 73 22.76 9.02 -10.93
CA THR A 73 21.79 9.16 -12.01
C THR A 73 20.51 8.42 -11.65
N ASN A 74 19.39 9.10 -11.83
CA ASN A 74 18.10 8.42 -11.83
C ASN A 74 17.99 7.65 -13.15
N GLY A 75 18.33 6.35 -13.12
CA GLY A 75 18.11 5.47 -14.26
C GLY A 75 16.62 5.42 -14.65
N LYS A 76 16.33 4.86 -15.82
CA LYS A 76 14.94 4.64 -16.24
C LYS A 76 14.25 3.73 -15.23
N VAL A 77 13.35 4.31 -14.44
CA VAL A 77 12.61 3.59 -13.41
C VAL A 77 11.53 2.76 -14.09
N ASN A 78 11.54 1.45 -13.84
CA ASN A 78 10.51 0.53 -14.31
C ASN A 78 9.85 -0.17 -13.11
N VAL A 79 9.87 0.49 -11.94
CA VAL A 79 9.28 0.01 -10.70
C VAL A 79 8.37 1.10 -10.15
N PHE A 80 7.15 0.74 -9.83
CA PHE A 80 6.08 1.65 -9.45
C PHE A 80 5.54 1.28 -8.08
N ILE A 81 5.40 2.28 -7.22
CA ILE A 81 4.86 2.20 -5.86
C ILE A 81 3.90 3.36 -5.61
N GLU A 82 3.09 3.26 -4.57
CA GLU A 82 2.20 4.34 -4.09
C GLU A 82 1.14 4.81 -5.13
N PHE A 83 0.92 4.08 -6.20
CA PHE A 83 -0.01 4.45 -7.26
C PHE A 83 -1.48 4.53 -6.78
N LYS A 84 -1.84 3.93 -5.64
CA LYS A 84 -3.17 4.10 -5.02
C LYS A 84 -3.49 5.57 -4.72
N ARG A 85 -2.48 6.40 -4.44
CA ARG A 85 -2.65 7.84 -4.18
C ARG A 85 -3.14 8.62 -5.40
N ASP A 86 -2.85 8.11 -6.58
CA ASP A 86 -3.19 8.73 -7.85
C ASP A 86 -4.46 8.10 -8.49
N MET A 87 -5.16 7.21 -7.76
CA MET A 87 -6.42 6.61 -8.21
C MET A 87 -7.45 7.69 -8.56
N GLY A 88 -8.12 7.51 -9.70
CA GLY A 88 -9.12 8.45 -10.18
C GLY A 88 -8.56 9.75 -10.75
N THR A 89 -7.25 9.82 -11.02
CA THR A 89 -6.60 10.93 -11.73
C THR A 89 -6.13 10.50 -13.12
N ASP A 90 -5.76 11.48 -13.96
CA ASP A 90 -5.20 11.22 -15.30
C ASP A 90 -3.69 10.93 -15.28
N LYS A 91 -3.09 10.81 -14.11
CA LYS A 91 -1.68 10.47 -14.00
C LYS A 91 -1.39 9.09 -14.55
N THR A 92 -0.28 8.98 -15.26
CA THR A 92 0.22 7.71 -15.77
C THR A 92 1.70 7.54 -15.42
N SER A 93 2.12 6.28 -15.36
CA SER A 93 3.49 5.88 -15.09
C SER A 93 4.08 5.21 -16.32
N PHE A 94 5.11 5.82 -16.92
CA PHE A 94 5.76 5.28 -18.13
C PHE A 94 6.80 4.22 -17.78
N SER A 95 6.69 3.05 -18.40
CA SER A 95 7.70 2.00 -18.36
C SER A 95 8.50 1.97 -19.65
N SER A 96 9.80 2.24 -19.57
CA SER A 96 10.68 2.14 -20.72
C SER A 96 10.95 0.70 -21.16
N ASN A 97 10.79 -0.28 -20.27
CA ASN A 97 10.93 -1.69 -20.60
C ASN A 97 9.73 -2.21 -21.40
N MET A 98 8.55 -1.67 -21.13
CA MET A 98 7.31 -2.05 -21.83
C MET A 98 7.01 -1.14 -23.02
N ASP A 99 7.66 0.04 -23.07
CA ASP A 99 7.35 1.13 -23.99
C ASP A 99 5.87 1.53 -23.93
N ALA A 100 5.36 1.64 -22.70
CA ALA A 100 3.94 1.91 -22.42
C ALA A 100 3.75 2.68 -21.11
N SER A 101 2.65 3.44 -21.05
CA SER A 101 2.21 4.12 -19.82
C SER A 101 1.08 3.33 -19.16
N TYR A 102 1.09 3.29 -17.85
CA TYR A 102 0.14 2.57 -17.02
C TYR A 102 -0.60 3.54 -16.10
N SER A 103 -1.91 3.42 -16.07
CA SER A 103 -2.72 4.14 -15.09
C SER A 103 -2.60 3.53 -13.69
N PRO A 104 -2.97 4.26 -12.63
CA PRO A 104 -3.04 3.71 -11.27
C PRO A 104 -3.91 2.46 -11.16
N GLU A 105 -5.03 2.42 -11.91
CA GLU A 105 -5.94 1.27 -11.96
C GLU A 105 -5.27 0.04 -12.57
N GLN A 106 -4.49 0.20 -13.63
CA GLN A 106 -3.77 -0.90 -14.26
C GLN A 106 -2.68 -1.46 -13.35
N LEU A 107 -1.93 -0.60 -12.64
CA LEU A 107 -0.94 -1.04 -11.67
C LEU A 107 -1.61 -1.72 -10.46
N SER A 108 -2.72 -1.19 -9.98
CA SER A 108 -3.51 -1.81 -8.90
C SER A 108 -4.08 -3.16 -9.33
N ALA A 109 -4.48 -3.30 -10.59
CA ALA A 109 -4.97 -4.57 -11.12
C ALA A 109 -3.89 -5.67 -11.10
N GLU A 110 -2.61 -5.34 -11.35
CA GLU A 110 -1.52 -6.32 -11.25
C GLU A 110 -1.34 -6.81 -9.80
N VAL A 111 -1.47 -5.91 -8.80
CA VAL A 111 -1.47 -6.30 -7.39
C VAL A 111 -2.65 -7.22 -7.08
N LEU A 112 -3.86 -6.86 -7.53
CA LEU A 112 -5.06 -7.65 -7.30
C LEU A 112 -4.97 -9.05 -7.97
N LYS A 113 -4.43 -9.15 -9.18
CA LYS A 113 -4.18 -10.43 -9.87
C LYS A 113 -3.24 -11.33 -9.06
N THR A 114 -2.19 -10.74 -8.52
CA THR A 114 -1.21 -11.46 -7.69
C THR A 114 -1.85 -11.93 -6.38
N LEU A 115 -2.62 -11.08 -5.69
CA LEU A 115 -3.35 -11.48 -4.49
C LEU A 115 -4.32 -12.62 -4.76
N LYS A 116 -5.06 -12.57 -5.88
CA LYS A 116 -5.96 -13.68 -6.30
C LYS A 116 -5.21 -14.99 -6.46
N SER A 117 -3.98 -14.97 -6.97
CA SER A 117 -3.20 -16.19 -7.20
C SER A 117 -2.86 -16.95 -5.91
N PHE A 118 -2.85 -16.28 -4.75
CA PHE A 118 -2.61 -16.92 -3.44
C PHE A 118 -3.82 -17.75 -2.95
N ILE A 119 -4.98 -17.60 -3.58
CA ILE A 119 -6.16 -18.42 -3.23
C ILE A 119 -5.99 -19.86 -3.71
N GLY A 120 -5.44 -20.08 -4.91
CA GLY A 120 -5.00 -21.36 -5.42
C GLY A 120 -6.12 -22.37 -5.80
N ASP A 121 -7.14 -22.48 -4.98
CA ASP A 121 -8.19 -23.51 -5.09
C ASP A 121 -9.51 -23.01 -5.67
N GLU A 122 -9.74 -21.70 -5.72
CA GLU A 122 -10.98 -21.11 -6.23
C GLU A 122 -10.69 -19.88 -7.11
N ASN A 123 -11.57 -19.62 -8.07
CA ASN A 123 -11.54 -18.37 -8.82
C ASN A 123 -12.17 -17.23 -7.98
N VAL A 124 -11.44 -16.16 -7.77
CA VAL A 124 -11.90 -14.95 -7.08
C VAL A 124 -12.60 -14.03 -8.09
N SER A 125 -13.88 -14.29 -8.36
CA SER A 125 -14.72 -13.44 -9.22
C SER A 125 -15.55 -12.40 -8.45
N ALA A 126 -15.68 -12.56 -7.12
CA ALA A 126 -16.39 -11.63 -6.25
C ALA A 126 -15.58 -11.38 -4.97
N ALA A 127 -15.41 -10.12 -4.56
CA ALA A 127 -14.66 -9.75 -3.37
C ALA A 127 -15.14 -8.44 -2.77
N VAL A 128 -14.95 -8.27 -1.45
CA VAL A 128 -15.00 -6.98 -0.78
C VAL A 128 -13.59 -6.37 -0.82
N ILE A 129 -13.46 -5.14 -1.28
CA ILE A 129 -12.18 -4.42 -1.31
C ILE A 129 -12.27 -3.20 -0.39
N THR A 130 -11.26 -2.99 0.45
CA THR A 130 -11.22 -1.82 1.35
C THR A 130 -10.79 -0.55 0.62
N ILE A 131 -11.38 0.57 1.04
CA ILE A 131 -11.06 1.92 0.54
C ILE A 131 -10.98 2.90 1.72
N PRO A 132 -10.14 3.95 1.63
CA PRO A 132 -10.17 5.05 2.59
C PRO A 132 -11.53 5.70 2.71
N ALA A 133 -11.88 6.15 3.93
CA ALA A 133 -13.19 6.76 4.17
C ALA A 133 -13.40 8.06 3.38
N LYS A 134 -12.32 8.78 3.06
CA LYS A 134 -12.33 10.04 2.28
C LYS A 134 -12.26 9.87 0.76
N PHE A 135 -12.32 8.63 0.23
CA PHE A 135 -12.30 8.44 -1.22
C PHE A 135 -13.50 9.11 -1.88
N LYS A 136 -13.21 9.90 -2.91
CA LYS A 136 -14.21 10.56 -3.74
C LYS A 136 -14.75 9.61 -4.81
N ALA A 137 -15.83 10.02 -5.49
CA ALA A 137 -16.50 9.23 -6.51
C ALA A 137 -15.54 8.69 -7.60
N ASP A 138 -14.60 9.53 -8.08
CA ASP A 138 -13.62 9.11 -9.09
C ASP A 138 -12.66 8.04 -8.59
N GLN A 139 -12.22 8.13 -7.34
CA GLN A 139 -11.33 7.14 -6.70
C GLN A 139 -12.07 5.81 -6.45
N ILE A 140 -13.35 5.89 -6.04
CA ILE A 140 -14.24 4.74 -5.89
C ILE A 140 -14.42 4.03 -7.25
N ALA A 141 -14.74 4.79 -8.30
CA ALA A 141 -14.90 4.26 -9.65
C ALA A 141 -13.59 3.63 -10.18
N ALA A 142 -12.45 4.28 -9.92
CA ALA A 142 -11.12 3.78 -10.29
C ALA A 142 -10.79 2.44 -9.58
N THR A 143 -11.13 2.31 -8.29
CA THR A 143 -10.93 1.06 -7.54
C THR A 143 -11.79 -0.07 -8.14
N LYS A 144 -13.03 0.20 -8.50
CA LYS A 144 -13.88 -0.78 -9.19
C LYS A 144 -13.33 -1.17 -10.58
N ARG A 145 -12.79 -0.19 -11.35
CA ARG A 145 -12.11 -0.48 -12.63
C ARG A 145 -10.88 -1.38 -12.43
N ALA A 146 -10.06 -1.11 -11.40
CA ALA A 146 -8.92 -1.97 -11.07
C ALA A 146 -9.36 -3.41 -10.76
N ALA A 147 -10.42 -3.58 -9.99
CA ALA A 147 -11.01 -4.89 -9.70
C ALA A 147 -11.46 -5.62 -10.98
N GLN A 148 -12.17 -4.92 -11.87
CA GLN A 148 -12.59 -5.48 -13.16
C GLN A 148 -11.41 -5.88 -14.04
N LEU A 149 -10.36 -5.05 -14.13
CA LEU A 149 -9.12 -5.37 -14.85
C LEU A 149 -8.38 -6.59 -14.27
N ALA A 150 -8.58 -6.86 -12.98
CA ALA A 150 -8.07 -8.05 -12.32
C ALA A 150 -8.99 -9.29 -12.45
N GLY A 151 -10.14 -9.17 -13.15
CA GLY A 151 -11.11 -10.24 -13.29
C GLY A 151 -11.93 -10.50 -12.01
N ILE A 152 -12.14 -9.46 -11.18
CA ILE A 152 -13.11 -9.45 -10.09
C ILE A 152 -14.39 -8.79 -10.63
N GLU A 153 -15.35 -9.60 -11.03
CA GLU A 153 -16.58 -9.15 -11.71
C GLU A 153 -17.54 -8.43 -10.76
N HIS A 154 -17.58 -8.91 -9.51
CA HIS A 154 -18.43 -8.36 -8.46
C HIS A 154 -17.56 -7.80 -7.33
N CYS A 155 -17.46 -6.49 -7.26
CA CYS A 155 -16.68 -5.78 -6.25
C CYS A 155 -17.58 -4.93 -5.37
N GLU A 156 -17.68 -5.29 -4.10
CA GLU A 156 -18.23 -4.41 -3.07
C GLU A 156 -17.09 -3.66 -2.38
N LEU A 157 -17.34 -2.40 -2.01
CA LEU A 157 -16.34 -1.57 -1.35
C LEU A 157 -16.74 -1.34 0.09
N LEU A 158 -15.76 -1.47 0.99
CA LEU A 158 -15.91 -1.24 2.41
C LEU A 158 -14.89 -0.19 2.87
N GLN A 159 -15.33 0.78 3.64
CA GLN A 159 -14.42 1.78 4.21
C GLN A 159 -13.44 1.14 5.21
N GLU A 160 -12.15 1.44 5.08
CA GLU A 160 -11.06 0.90 5.92
C GLU A 160 -11.36 1.03 7.43
N PRO A 161 -11.80 2.19 7.96
CA PRO A 161 -12.12 2.29 9.39
C PRO A 161 -13.30 1.43 9.83
N ILE A 162 -14.27 1.18 8.94
CA ILE A 162 -15.37 0.25 9.24
C ILE A 162 -14.83 -1.19 9.28
N ALA A 163 -13.99 -1.58 8.31
CA ALA A 163 -13.38 -2.91 8.28
C ALA A 163 -12.52 -3.16 9.54
N ALA A 164 -11.69 -2.19 9.93
CA ALA A 164 -10.90 -2.25 11.16
C ALA A 164 -11.77 -2.38 12.42
N SER A 165 -12.86 -1.61 12.50
CA SER A 165 -13.82 -1.66 13.61
C SER A 165 -14.52 -3.02 13.71
N MET A 166 -14.88 -3.61 12.57
CA MET A 166 -15.49 -4.95 12.54
C MET A 166 -14.49 -6.01 13.01
N ALA A 167 -13.24 -5.95 12.55
CA ALA A 167 -12.18 -6.86 12.96
C ALA A 167 -11.87 -6.75 14.47
N TYR A 168 -11.95 -5.55 15.03
CA TYR A 168 -11.80 -5.32 16.48
C TYR A 168 -13.01 -5.78 17.30
N GLY A 169 -14.08 -6.25 16.65
CA GLY A 169 -15.26 -6.79 17.31
C GLY A 169 -16.28 -5.73 17.81
N LEU A 170 -16.25 -4.52 17.26
CA LEU A 170 -17.25 -3.48 17.58
C LEU A 170 -18.65 -3.82 17.07
N SER A 171 -18.77 -4.76 16.14
CA SER A 171 -20.05 -5.27 15.60
C SER A 171 -20.80 -6.22 16.56
N SER A 172 -20.20 -6.65 17.67
CA SER A 172 -20.85 -7.51 18.63
C SER A 172 -21.96 -6.77 19.36
N ALA A 173 -23.12 -7.42 19.49
CA ALA A 173 -24.45 -6.88 19.77
C ALA A 173 -24.67 -6.01 21.04
N ASN A 174 -23.66 -5.68 21.80
CA ASN A 174 -23.79 -4.95 23.06
C ASN A 174 -22.84 -3.75 23.18
N LYS A 175 -22.29 -3.25 22.10
CA LYS A 175 -21.35 -2.13 22.17
C LYS A 175 -21.89 -0.89 21.46
N ASN A 176 -23.01 -0.34 21.96
CA ASN A 176 -23.43 0.99 21.54
C ASN A 176 -22.42 2.03 22.04
N GLY A 177 -22.04 2.97 21.18
CA GLY A 177 -21.09 4.01 21.57
C GLY A 177 -20.47 4.74 20.38
N GLN A 178 -19.50 5.58 20.72
CA GLN A 178 -18.71 6.29 19.72
C GLN A 178 -17.24 5.86 19.86
N TRP A 179 -16.59 5.65 18.70
CA TRP A 179 -15.24 5.13 18.63
C TRP A 179 -14.41 5.99 17.68
N LEU A 180 -13.21 6.32 18.08
CA LEU A 180 -12.25 6.98 17.23
C LEU A 180 -11.28 5.92 16.69
N VAL A 181 -11.23 5.78 15.38
CA VAL A 181 -10.35 4.87 14.67
C VAL A 181 -9.25 5.68 14.01
N PHE A 182 -7.99 5.36 14.35
CA PHE A 182 -6.81 5.93 13.71
C PHE A 182 -6.21 4.90 12.78
N ASP A 183 -6.15 5.24 11.50
CA ASP A 183 -5.42 4.48 10.49
C ASP A 183 -4.21 5.28 10.03
N PHE A 184 -3.02 4.89 10.47
CA PHE A 184 -1.76 5.51 10.10
C PHE A 184 -0.98 4.54 9.20
N GLY A 185 -1.23 4.64 7.89
CA GLY A 185 -0.61 3.81 6.88
C GLY A 185 0.81 4.28 6.50
N GLY A 186 1.41 3.59 5.53
CA GLY A 186 2.73 3.96 5.01
C GLY A 186 2.75 5.28 4.25
N GLY A 187 1.61 5.75 3.76
CA GLY A 187 1.52 6.94 2.93
C GLY A 187 0.29 7.81 3.14
N THR A 188 -0.68 7.36 3.94
CA THR A 188 -1.93 8.05 4.24
C THR A 188 -2.18 7.98 5.75
N PHE A 189 -2.89 8.98 6.25
CA PHE A 189 -3.41 9.02 7.60
C PHE A 189 -4.91 9.31 7.54
N ASP A 190 -5.70 8.50 8.20
CA ASP A 190 -7.14 8.69 8.37
C ASP A 190 -7.53 8.55 9.84
N ALA A 191 -8.34 9.48 10.33
CA ALA A 191 -9.01 9.40 11.62
C ALA A 191 -10.52 9.41 11.39
N ALA A 192 -11.23 8.41 11.87
CA ALA A 192 -12.66 8.27 11.66
C ALA A 192 -13.42 8.15 12.98
N LEU A 193 -14.45 8.98 13.16
CA LEU A 193 -15.41 8.85 14.25
C LEU A 193 -16.51 7.88 13.82
N ILE A 194 -16.58 6.74 14.49
CA ILE A 194 -17.58 5.69 14.23
C ILE A 194 -18.61 5.68 15.35
N LYS A 195 -19.88 5.77 14.99
CA LYS A 195 -21.00 5.50 15.90
C LYS A 195 -21.51 4.07 15.68
N VAL A 196 -21.64 3.32 16.76
CA VAL A 196 -22.30 2.02 16.76
C VAL A 196 -23.61 2.18 17.55
N GLU A 197 -24.72 1.83 16.94
CA GLU A 197 -26.06 1.89 17.55
C GLU A 197 -26.88 0.71 17.00
N ASP A 198 -27.37 -0.14 17.90
CA ASP A 198 -28.15 -1.33 17.58
C ASP A 198 -27.49 -2.27 16.54
N GLY A 199 -26.17 -2.41 16.63
CA GLY A 199 -25.38 -3.23 15.70
C GLY A 199 -25.08 -2.58 14.34
N ILE A 200 -25.56 -1.35 14.11
CA ILE A 200 -25.30 -0.59 12.89
C ILE A 200 -24.10 0.33 13.12
N MET A 201 -23.07 0.17 12.28
CA MET A 201 -21.91 1.04 12.26
C MET A 201 -22.08 2.17 11.24
N GLN A 202 -21.77 3.39 11.65
CA GLN A 202 -21.82 4.57 10.80
C GLN A 202 -20.56 5.41 10.98
N VAL A 203 -19.89 5.77 9.91
CA VAL A 203 -18.88 6.83 9.93
C VAL A 203 -19.62 8.16 10.10
N LYS A 204 -19.38 8.85 11.20
CA LYS A 204 -20.01 10.15 11.50
C LYS A 204 -19.18 11.30 10.97
N ASP A 205 -17.85 11.17 11.07
CA ASP A 205 -16.91 12.18 10.62
C ASP A 205 -15.58 11.54 10.29
N THR A 206 -14.83 12.14 9.38
CA THR A 206 -13.49 11.70 9.00
C THR A 206 -12.58 12.88 8.76
N GLU A 207 -11.40 12.81 9.35
CA GLU A 207 -10.30 13.70 9.04
C GLU A 207 -9.08 12.86 8.64
N GLY A 208 -8.21 13.42 7.79
CA GLY A 208 -7.03 12.69 7.35
C GLY A 208 -6.23 13.45 6.31
N ASP A 209 -5.07 12.91 6.01
CA ASP A 209 -4.15 13.44 5.01
C ASP A 209 -3.66 12.30 4.10
N ASN A 210 -3.99 12.38 2.82
CA ASN A 210 -3.60 11.40 1.79
C ASN A 210 -2.10 11.44 1.46
N TYR A 211 -1.33 12.35 2.08
CA TYR A 211 0.10 12.53 1.87
C TYR A 211 0.92 12.42 3.15
N LEU A 212 0.30 12.11 4.30
CA LEU A 212 0.94 11.86 5.57
C LEU A 212 0.93 10.37 5.89
N GLY A 213 2.08 9.81 6.25
CA GLY A 213 2.20 8.40 6.61
C GLY A 213 3.63 8.03 7.01
N GLY A 214 3.89 6.76 7.27
CA GLY A 214 5.19 6.25 7.72
C GLY A 214 6.36 6.72 6.86
N LYS A 215 6.18 6.85 5.54
CA LYS A 215 7.24 7.38 4.68
C LYS A 215 7.65 8.83 5.02
N ASN A 216 6.75 9.63 5.55
CA ASN A 216 7.07 11.00 5.96
C ASN A 216 7.95 10.99 7.21
N LEU A 217 7.70 10.01 8.11
CA LEU A 217 8.59 9.75 9.26
C LEU A 217 9.96 9.28 8.79
N ASP A 218 10.02 8.34 7.84
CA ASP A 218 11.29 7.89 7.24
C ASP A 218 12.10 9.08 6.71
N TYR A 219 11.46 9.95 5.92
CA TYR A 219 12.14 11.13 5.38
C TYR A 219 12.51 12.16 6.47
N ALA A 220 11.72 12.32 7.51
CA ALA A 220 12.07 13.18 8.64
C ALA A 220 13.33 12.66 9.36
N VAL A 221 13.47 11.35 9.52
CA VAL A 221 14.69 10.71 10.06
C VAL A 221 15.88 10.95 9.12
N VAL A 222 15.67 10.77 7.80
CA VAL A 222 16.73 11.03 6.82
C VAL A 222 17.20 12.47 6.89
N ASP A 223 16.27 13.42 6.85
CA ASP A 223 16.59 14.85 6.72
C ASP A 223 17.17 15.44 8.02
N ASN A 224 16.69 14.99 9.18
CA ASN A 224 17.05 15.59 10.47
C ASN A 224 18.12 14.81 11.26
N ILE A 225 18.37 13.56 10.90
CA ILE A 225 19.32 12.69 11.62
C ILE A 225 20.41 12.16 10.68
N ILE A 226 20.02 11.43 9.62
CA ILE A 226 21.00 10.70 8.80
C ILE A 226 21.85 11.67 7.97
N ILE A 227 21.23 12.60 7.23
CA ILE A 227 21.97 13.55 6.39
C ILE A 227 22.90 14.44 7.21
N PRO A 228 22.48 15.07 8.32
CA PRO A 228 23.39 15.81 9.20
C PRO A 228 24.58 14.98 9.72
N TYR A 229 24.33 13.74 10.13
CA TYR A 229 25.40 12.83 10.54
C TYR A 229 26.39 12.54 9.41
N LEU A 230 25.88 12.29 8.19
CA LEU A 230 26.74 12.06 7.03
C LEU A 230 27.57 13.30 6.68
N GLN A 231 27.01 14.52 6.79
CA GLN A 231 27.73 15.77 6.56
C GLN A 231 28.84 16.03 7.59
N GLU A 232 28.65 15.55 8.83
CA GLU A 232 29.69 15.61 9.85
C GLU A 232 30.85 14.66 9.57
N LYS A 233 30.56 13.45 9.09
CA LYS A 233 31.54 12.36 8.94
C LYS A 233 32.19 12.29 7.56
N PHE A 234 31.53 12.84 6.54
CA PHE A 234 31.94 12.70 5.14
C PHE A 234 31.82 14.02 4.39
N VAL A 235 32.68 14.20 3.39
CA VAL A 235 32.60 15.37 2.47
C VAL A 235 31.55 15.08 1.41
N ILE A 236 30.31 15.51 1.64
CA ILE A 236 29.18 15.31 0.73
C ILE A 236 28.59 16.63 0.19
N ASN A 237 29.35 17.73 0.30
CA ASN A 237 28.88 19.07 -0.07
C ASN A 237 28.42 19.17 -1.55
N GLU A 238 29.15 18.55 -2.46
CA GLU A 238 28.79 18.52 -3.89
C GLU A 238 27.48 17.77 -4.15
N ILE A 239 27.25 16.65 -3.41
CA ILE A 239 26.02 15.87 -3.49
C ILE A 239 24.85 16.71 -2.99
N MET A 240 25.04 17.44 -1.90
CA MET A 240 24.00 18.25 -1.26
C MET A 240 23.70 19.55 -2.01
N ALA A 241 24.65 20.08 -2.77
CA ALA A 241 24.49 21.29 -3.57
C ALA A 241 23.58 21.10 -4.80
N ASN A 242 23.42 19.88 -5.30
CA ASN A 242 22.60 19.57 -6.46
C ASN A 242 21.32 18.82 -6.02
N ASP A 243 20.16 19.35 -6.38
CA ASP A 243 18.86 18.80 -5.99
C ASP A 243 18.67 17.34 -6.49
N ALA A 244 19.17 17.01 -7.67
CA ALA A 244 19.01 15.66 -8.22
C ALA A 244 19.83 14.64 -7.41
N THR A 245 21.11 14.93 -7.11
CA THR A 245 21.98 14.04 -6.33
C THR A 245 21.55 13.97 -4.87
N ARG A 246 21.10 15.10 -4.31
CA ARG A 246 20.52 15.15 -2.95
C ARG A 246 19.28 14.26 -2.83
N ASN A 247 18.37 14.31 -3.81
CA ASN A 247 17.18 13.47 -3.81
C ASN A 247 17.53 11.98 -3.99
N ILE A 248 18.54 11.65 -4.79
CA ILE A 248 19.03 10.27 -4.93
C ILE A 248 19.57 9.76 -3.59
N LEU A 249 20.40 10.55 -2.88
CA LEU A 249 20.91 10.19 -1.57
C LEU A 249 19.77 10.02 -0.56
N ARG A 250 18.87 10.99 -0.50
CA ARG A 250 17.71 11.01 0.38
C ARG A 250 16.82 9.77 0.20
N ASP A 251 16.52 9.43 -1.03
CA ASP A 251 15.74 8.24 -1.40
C ASP A 251 16.43 6.93 -1.04
N ALA A 252 17.76 6.87 -1.18
CA ALA A 252 18.52 5.69 -0.77
C ALA A 252 18.57 5.54 0.76
N MET A 253 18.77 6.64 1.48
CA MET A 253 18.83 6.64 2.95
C MET A 253 17.48 6.29 3.59
N LYS A 254 16.35 6.52 2.90
CA LYS A 254 15.02 6.11 3.37
C LYS A 254 14.94 4.63 3.75
N PHE A 255 15.58 3.75 3.00
CA PHE A 255 15.60 2.31 3.32
C PHE A 255 16.31 1.99 4.64
N TYR A 256 17.30 2.80 5.00
CA TYR A 256 18.01 2.66 6.27
C TYR A 256 17.27 3.33 7.42
N ALA A 257 16.59 4.46 7.18
CA ALA A 257 15.75 5.11 8.17
C ALA A 257 14.66 4.18 8.72
N CYS A 258 13.97 3.48 7.85
CA CYS A 258 12.95 2.50 8.23
C CYS A 258 13.50 1.39 9.15
N LEU A 259 14.76 0.99 8.99
CA LEU A 259 15.39 -0.05 9.82
C LEU A 259 15.76 0.43 11.23
N LEU A 260 16.00 1.73 11.42
CA LEU A 260 16.46 2.25 12.72
C LEU A 260 15.41 2.08 13.82
N TYR A 261 14.12 2.22 13.51
CA TYR A 261 13.07 2.08 14.52
C TYR A 261 12.32 0.74 14.44
N THR A 262 12.50 -0.06 13.38
CA THR A 262 11.92 -1.40 13.31
C THR A 262 12.80 -2.46 13.98
N SER A 263 14.13 -2.26 14.03
CA SER A 263 15.04 -3.15 14.75
C SER A 263 14.87 -3.04 16.26
N ASP A 264 14.73 -1.82 16.80
CA ASP A 264 14.53 -1.60 18.23
C ASP A 264 13.22 -2.22 18.73
N ALA A 265 12.15 -2.20 17.94
CA ALA A 265 10.88 -2.84 18.29
C ALA A 265 10.95 -4.39 18.34
N ALA A 266 11.96 -5.00 17.72
CA ALA A 266 12.19 -6.44 17.79
C ALA A 266 12.97 -6.85 19.06
N ASP A 267 13.85 -5.97 19.55
CA ASP A 267 14.65 -6.22 20.76
C ASP A 267 13.83 -6.04 22.05
N ASP A 268 12.81 -5.20 22.05
CA ASP A 268 11.88 -5.01 23.19
C ASP A 268 10.99 -6.23 23.48
N LYS A 269 10.99 -7.26 22.62
CA LYS A 269 10.28 -8.54 22.85
C LYS A 269 11.18 -9.66 23.38
N ALA A 270 12.45 -9.39 23.55
CA ALA A 270 13.42 -10.31 24.15
C ALA A 270 13.63 -9.99 25.63
#